data_e72bfa3e8c63996e672d47dbe571f587
#
_entry.id   e72bfa3e8c63996e672d47dbe571f587
#
_cell.length_a   1.000
_cell.length_b   1.000
_cell.length_c   1.000
_cell.angle_alpha   90.00
_cell.angle_beta   90.00
_cell.angle_gamma   90.00
#
_symmetry.space_group_name_H-M   'P 1'
#
loop_
_entity.id
_entity.type
_entity.pdbx_description
1 polymer ?
#
loop_
_entity_poly.entity_id
_entity_poly.type
_entity_poly.pdbx_seq_one_letter_code
_entity_poly.pdbx_strand_id
1 'polypeptide(L)'
;MRELNQIRDAVVAALQAAGLCALASYPDQRAKRYAGPVAAVAVETAESRTVGFCNYLGEVSDPKTGHVRELYGKQLDVVISVEVRGERAADCEAGCETAAEVLLMGLPSGIRPGELSWEGLSWERGTESFLRRGRLQCRACFQAQTADESAVFLDFILKGAVTT
;
A
#
# COMPACT_ATOMS: atom_id res chain seq x y z
N MET A 1 6.82 4.40 11.43
CA MET A 1 6.66 5.46 10.42
C MET A 1 5.24 5.39 9.88
N ARG A 2 4.46 6.43 10.10
CA ARG A 2 3.01 6.44 9.82
C ARG A 2 2.68 6.28 8.33
N GLU A 3 3.46 6.94 7.47
CA GLU A 3 3.26 6.89 6.02
C GLU A 3 3.43 5.48 5.44
N LEU A 4 4.40 4.71 5.91
CA LEU A 4 4.61 3.35 5.44
C LEU A 4 3.46 2.43 5.83
N ASN A 5 2.91 2.62 7.03
CA ASN A 5 1.72 1.90 7.46
C ASN A 5 0.50 2.26 6.60
N GLN A 6 0.31 3.54 6.26
CA GLN A 6 -0.77 3.96 5.37
C GLN A 6 -0.68 3.29 3.99
N ILE A 7 0.54 3.20 3.42
CA ILE A 7 0.76 2.53 2.12
C ILE A 7 0.41 1.05 2.24
N ARG A 8 0.99 0.35 3.22
CA ARG A 8 0.73 -1.07 3.45
C ARG A 8 -0.76 -1.35 3.66
N ASP A 9 -1.40 -0.59 4.53
CA ASP A 9 -2.80 -0.79 4.89
C ASP A 9 -3.74 -0.49 3.70
N ALA A 10 -3.39 0.49 2.86
CA ALA A 10 -4.12 0.77 1.62
C ALA A 10 -4.02 -0.39 0.61
N VAL A 11 -2.85 -1.01 0.48
CA VAL A 11 -2.65 -2.18 -0.39
C VAL A 11 -3.41 -3.39 0.16
N VAL A 12 -3.32 -3.64 1.47
CA VAL A 12 -4.08 -4.72 2.12
C VAL A 12 -5.58 -4.53 1.91
N ALA A 13 -6.10 -3.32 2.11
CA ALA A 13 -7.53 -3.02 1.90
C ALA A 13 -7.96 -3.23 0.44
N ALA A 14 -7.13 -2.85 -0.53
CA ALA A 14 -7.42 -3.06 -1.95
C ALA A 14 -7.47 -4.54 -2.31
N LEU A 15 -6.53 -5.35 -1.81
CA LEU A 15 -6.52 -6.80 -2.00
C LEU A 15 -7.74 -7.48 -1.35
N GLN A 16 -8.11 -7.06 -0.13
CA GLN A 16 -9.30 -7.55 0.56
C GLN A 16 -10.59 -7.20 -0.18
N ALA A 17 -10.68 -6.00 -0.74
CA ALA A 17 -11.82 -5.58 -1.56
C ALA A 17 -11.99 -6.43 -2.83
N ALA A 18 -10.91 -7.00 -3.36
CA ALA A 18 -10.92 -7.93 -4.47
C ALA A 18 -11.21 -9.40 -4.06
N GLY A 19 -11.47 -9.65 -2.77
CA GLY A 19 -11.80 -10.96 -2.24
C GLY A 19 -10.58 -11.83 -1.86
N LEU A 20 -9.37 -11.29 -1.91
CA LEU A 20 -8.17 -12.01 -1.48
C LEU A 20 -7.97 -11.81 0.03
N CYS A 21 -7.69 -12.87 0.77
CA CYS A 21 -7.29 -12.75 2.17
C CYS A 21 -5.92 -12.07 2.22
N ALA A 22 -5.86 -10.84 2.69
CA ALA A 22 -4.63 -10.06 2.76
C ALA A 22 -4.32 -9.61 4.19
N LEU A 23 -3.04 -9.68 4.55
CA LEU A 23 -2.53 -9.43 5.89
C LEU A 23 -1.31 -8.49 5.82
N ALA A 24 -1.11 -7.72 6.88
CA ALA A 24 0.10 -6.89 7.04
C ALA A 24 1.36 -7.72 7.35
N SER A 25 1.18 -8.94 7.88
CA SER A 25 2.24 -9.92 8.07
C SER A 25 1.64 -11.32 8.15
N TYR A 26 2.37 -12.32 7.66
CA TYR A 26 1.94 -13.69 7.80
C TYR A 26 2.20 -14.16 9.25
N PRO A 27 1.19 -14.74 9.94
CA PRO A 27 1.38 -15.21 11.31
C PRO A 27 2.31 -16.44 11.34
N ASP A 28 3.30 -16.42 12.24
CA ASP A 28 4.27 -17.50 12.45
C ASP A 28 3.64 -18.81 12.99
N GLN A 29 2.35 -18.79 13.30
CA GLN A 29 1.67 -19.96 13.86
C GLN A 29 1.11 -20.85 12.77
N ARG A 30 1.60 -22.07 12.70
CA ARG A 30 1.14 -23.16 11.83
C ARG A 30 -0.36 -23.51 11.99
N ALA A 31 -1.03 -22.98 13.01
CA ALA A 31 -2.36 -23.39 13.42
C ALA A 31 -3.51 -22.78 12.59
N LYS A 32 -3.27 -21.74 11.77
CA LYS A 32 -4.32 -21.13 10.96
C LYS A 32 -4.24 -21.62 9.52
N ARG A 33 -5.14 -22.51 9.14
CA ARG A 33 -5.41 -22.81 7.74
C ARG A 33 -6.40 -21.79 7.20
N TYR A 34 -6.04 -21.20 6.08
CA TYR A 34 -6.90 -20.28 5.34
C TYR A 34 -7.67 -21.08 4.28
N ALA A 35 -8.93 -20.73 4.04
CA ALA A 35 -9.79 -21.42 3.07
C ALA A 35 -9.37 -21.17 1.60
N GLY A 36 -8.41 -20.33 1.35
CA GLY A 36 -7.92 -19.96 0.01
C GLY A 36 -6.55 -19.32 0.08
N PRO A 37 -6.08 -18.74 -1.03
CA PRO A 37 -4.80 -18.05 -1.06
C PRO A 37 -4.77 -16.86 -0.11
N VAL A 38 -3.60 -16.63 0.49
CA VAL A 38 -3.35 -15.55 1.45
C VAL A 38 -2.19 -14.71 0.95
N ALA A 39 -2.37 -13.39 0.95
CA ALA A 39 -1.34 -12.43 0.63
C ALA A 39 -0.83 -11.72 1.89
N ALA A 40 0.48 -11.73 2.12
CA ALA A 40 1.12 -10.89 3.13
C ALA A 40 1.82 -9.71 2.44
N VAL A 41 1.56 -8.51 2.93
CA VAL A 41 2.04 -7.26 2.31
C VAL A 41 3.04 -6.58 3.23
N ALA A 42 4.20 -6.21 2.70
CA ALA A 42 5.20 -5.44 3.42
C ALA A 42 5.77 -4.32 2.54
N VAL A 43 6.21 -3.24 3.18
CA VAL A 43 7.03 -2.21 2.53
C VAL A 43 8.49 -2.58 2.75
N GLU A 44 9.23 -2.88 1.67
CA GLU A 44 10.65 -3.26 1.75
C GLU A 44 11.56 -2.04 1.84
N THR A 45 11.34 -1.09 0.95
CA THR A 45 12.13 0.14 0.89
C THR A 45 11.23 1.34 0.63
N ALA A 46 11.64 2.50 1.14
CA ALA A 46 10.98 3.75 0.86
C ALA A 46 11.98 4.91 0.88
N GLU A 47 11.97 5.68 -0.19
CA GLU A 47 12.80 6.88 -0.33
C GLU A 47 11.91 8.11 -0.44
N SER A 48 12.15 9.11 0.42
CA SER A 48 11.41 10.36 0.38
C SER A 48 12.00 11.31 -0.64
N ARG A 49 11.13 11.94 -1.46
CA ARG A 49 11.50 13.02 -2.37
C ARG A 49 10.74 14.28 -2.04
N THR A 50 11.42 15.40 -2.15
CA THR A 50 10.78 16.70 -2.05
C THR A 50 9.91 16.97 -3.27
N VAL A 51 8.75 17.60 -3.05
CA VAL A 51 7.82 18.01 -4.10
C VAL A 51 7.73 19.54 -4.09
N GLY A 52 7.87 20.16 -5.25
CA GLY A 52 7.87 21.61 -5.36
C GLY A 52 8.93 22.28 -4.50
N PHE A 53 8.67 23.50 -4.08
CA PHE A 53 9.56 24.24 -3.19
C PHE A 53 9.21 23.90 -1.73
N CYS A 54 10.15 23.25 -1.03
CA CYS A 54 9.97 22.82 0.38
C CYS A 54 8.66 22.05 0.65
N ASN A 55 8.24 21.21 -0.29
CA ASN A 55 6.97 20.45 -0.25
C ASN A 55 5.70 21.29 -0.30
N TYR A 56 5.79 22.58 -0.53
CA TYR A 56 4.64 23.46 -0.70
C TYR A 56 4.00 23.28 -2.08
N LEU A 57 2.71 23.02 -2.13
CA LEU A 57 1.94 22.78 -3.35
C LEU A 57 1.02 23.94 -3.73
N GLY A 58 0.76 24.87 -2.82
CA GLY A 58 -0.13 25.99 -3.04
C GLY A 58 -1.15 26.19 -1.92
N GLU A 59 -2.24 26.86 -2.24
CA GLU A 59 -3.32 27.16 -1.31
C GLU A 59 -4.63 26.56 -1.78
N VAL A 60 -5.45 26.13 -0.83
CA VAL A 60 -6.82 25.65 -1.07
C VAL A 60 -7.78 26.55 -0.30
N SER A 61 -8.73 27.13 -1.02
CA SER A 61 -9.81 27.91 -0.43
C SER A 61 -11.04 27.05 -0.17
N ASP A 62 -11.58 27.15 1.04
CA ASP A 62 -12.87 26.55 1.35
C ASP A 62 -13.99 27.40 0.72
N PRO A 63 -14.79 26.87 -0.22
CA PRO A 63 -15.82 27.63 -0.90
C PRO A 63 -16.97 28.07 0.01
N LYS A 64 -17.11 27.48 1.19
CA LYS A 64 -18.19 27.81 2.14
C LYS A 64 -17.78 28.88 3.15
N THR A 65 -16.54 28.85 3.60
CA THR A 65 -16.05 29.71 4.68
C THR A 65 -15.10 30.79 4.18
N GLY A 66 -14.55 30.65 2.97
CA GLY A 66 -13.52 31.56 2.42
C GLY A 66 -12.16 31.41 3.10
N HIS A 67 -11.98 30.47 4.04
CA HIS A 67 -10.70 30.23 4.67
C HIS A 67 -9.71 29.63 3.68
N VAL A 68 -8.50 30.17 3.65
CA VAL A 68 -7.39 29.71 2.83
C VAL A 68 -6.49 28.84 3.69
N ARG A 69 -6.18 27.64 3.22
CA ARG A 69 -5.25 26.72 3.84
C ARG A 69 -4.09 26.43 2.91
N GLU A 70 -2.91 26.35 3.46
CA GLU A 70 -1.73 25.91 2.70
C GLU A 70 -1.76 24.42 2.48
N LEU A 71 -1.43 23.99 1.27
CA LEU A 71 -1.35 22.58 0.87
C LEU A 71 0.11 22.19 0.72
N TYR A 72 0.48 21.11 1.39
CA TYR A 72 1.80 20.50 1.31
C TYR A 72 1.70 19.09 0.74
N GLY A 73 2.74 18.67 0.03
CA GLY A 73 2.85 17.33 -0.54
C GLY A 73 4.12 16.64 -0.11
N LYS A 74 4.06 15.31 -0.05
CA LYS A 74 5.20 14.43 0.18
C LYS A 74 5.13 13.27 -0.79
N GLN A 75 6.25 12.93 -1.38
CA GLN A 75 6.35 11.80 -2.30
C GLN A 75 7.34 10.79 -1.77
N LEU A 76 6.94 9.53 -1.82
CA LEU A 76 7.80 8.38 -1.53
C LEU A 76 7.91 7.49 -2.77
N ASP A 77 9.12 7.15 -3.16
CA ASP A 77 9.38 6.04 -4.06
C ASP A 77 9.51 4.78 -3.19
N VAL A 78 8.69 3.77 -3.45
CA VAL A 78 8.47 2.64 -2.55
C VAL A 78 8.56 1.33 -3.30
N VAL A 79 9.14 0.33 -2.66
CA VAL A 79 9.06 -1.07 -3.08
C VAL A 79 8.17 -1.81 -2.08
N ILE A 80 7.09 -2.38 -2.59
CA ILE A 80 6.14 -3.19 -1.83
C ILE A 80 6.38 -4.65 -2.20
N SER A 81 6.54 -5.51 -1.20
CA SER A 81 6.52 -6.95 -1.39
C SER A 81 5.15 -7.53 -1.06
N VAL A 82 4.74 -8.48 -1.87
CA VAL A 82 3.51 -9.25 -1.67
C VAL A 82 3.86 -10.72 -1.76
N GLU A 83 3.71 -11.43 -0.65
CA GLU A 83 3.94 -12.88 -0.59
C GLU A 83 2.58 -13.58 -0.63
N VAL A 84 2.33 -14.31 -1.71
CA VAL A 84 1.09 -15.10 -1.87
C VAL A 84 1.37 -16.55 -1.54
N ARG A 85 0.59 -17.10 -0.62
CA ARG A 85 0.66 -18.51 -0.19
C ARG A 85 -0.64 -19.23 -0.48
N GLY A 86 -0.54 -20.51 -0.82
CA GLY A 86 -1.69 -21.39 -1.03
C GLY A 86 -1.33 -22.84 -0.72
N GLU A 87 -2.29 -23.62 -0.26
CA GLU A 87 -2.08 -25.07 0.02
C GLU A 87 -1.78 -25.84 -1.26
N ARG A 88 -2.33 -25.42 -2.39
CA ARG A 88 -2.07 -25.97 -3.72
C ARG A 88 -1.40 -24.94 -4.62
N ALA A 89 -0.60 -25.41 -5.55
CA ALA A 89 0.05 -24.56 -6.54
C ALA A 89 -0.97 -23.68 -7.31
N ALA A 90 -2.08 -24.29 -7.74
CA ALA A 90 -3.14 -23.58 -8.46
C ALA A 90 -3.80 -22.46 -7.62
N ASP A 91 -3.97 -22.67 -6.32
CA ASP A 91 -4.54 -21.63 -5.44
C ASP A 91 -3.56 -20.45 -5.29
N CYS A 92 -2.26 -20.75 -5.14
CA CYS A 92 -1.22 -19.74 -5.09
C CYS A 92 -1.16 -18.94 -6.39
N GLU A 93 -1.22 -19.59 -7.54
CA GLU A 93 -1.22 -18.91 -8.84
C GLU A 93 -2.45 -18.03 -9.04
N ALA A 94 -3.65 -18.52 -8.72
CA ALA A 94 -4.89 -17.75 -8.77
C ALA A 94 -4.83 -16.51 -7.84
N GLY A 95 -4.26 -16.67 -6.66
CA GLY A 95 -4.02 -15.55 -5.74
C GLY A 95 -3.05 -14.52 -6.31
N CYS A 96 -2.00 -14.97 -7.02
CA CYS A 96 -1.05 -14.08 -7.70
C CYS A 96 -1.71 -13.31 -8.85
N GLU A 97 -2.57 -13.93 -9.63
CA GLU A 97 -3.32 -13.25 -10.71
C GLU A 97 -4.21 -12.15 -10.15
N THR A 98 -5.01 -12.46 -9.12
CA THR A 98 -5.84 -11.47 -8.43
C THR A 98 -4.99 -10.34 -7.84
N ALA A 99 -3.88 -10.68 -7.18
CA ALA A 99 -2.98 -9.67 -6.62
C ALA A 99 -2.37 -8.79 -7.71
N ALA A 100 -1.96 -9.35 -8.85
CA ALA A 100 -1.39 -8.57 -9.96
C ALA A 100 -2.39 -7.56 -10.53
N GLU A 101 -3.65 -7.95 -10.75
CA GLU A 101 -4.70 -7.05 -11.20
C GLU A 101 -4.91 -5.88 -10.23
N VAL A 102 -5.01 -6.17 -8.93
CA VAL A 102 -5.19 -5.14 -7.90
C VAL A 102 -3.99 -4.21 -7.82
N LEU A 103 -2.77 -4.76 -7.82
CA LEU A 103 -1.54 -3.98 -7.71
C LEU A 103 -1.31 -3.05 -8.90
N LEU A 104 -1.77 -3.44 -10.09
CA LEU A 104 -1.60 -2.64 -11.29
C LEU A 104 -2.77 -1.68 -11.55
N MET A 105 -3.99 -2.06 -11.19
CA MET A 105 -5.21 -1.34 -11.59
C MET A 105 -6.14 -0.93 -10.43
N GLY A 106 -6.01 -1.55 -9.26
CA GLY A 106 -6.96 -1.42 -8.15
C GLY A 106 -6.47 -0.60 -6.96
N LEU A 107 -5.28 -0.03 -7.01
CA LEU A 107 -4.74 0.77 -5.91
C LEU A 107 -5.38 2.17 -5.86
N PRO A 108 -5.45 2.80 -4.67
CA PRO A 108 -5.95 4.18 -4.56
C PRO A 108 -5.06 5.16 -5.33
N SER A 109 -5.64 6.28 -5.75
CA SER A 109 -5.00 7.26 -6.65
C SER A 109 -3.68 7.85 -6.12
N GLY A 110 -3.46 7.78 -4.82
CA GLY A 110 -2.21 8.19 -4.18
C GLY A 110 -1.05 7.23 -4.40
N ILE A 111 -1.31 6.00 -4.82
CA ILE A 111 -0.28 5.00 -5.15
C ILE A 111 -0.27 4.80 -6.65
N ARG A 112 0.83 5.21 -7.29
CA ARG A 112 1.03 5.03 -8.73
C ARG A 112 1.91 3.81 -8.93
N PRO A 113 1.37 2.70 -9.47
CA PRO A 113 2.15 1.50 -9.75
C PRO A 113 3.15 1.76 -10.88
N GLY A 114 4.31 1.15 -10.75
CA GLY A 114 5.35 1.08 -11.76
C GLY A 114 5.57 -0.36 -12.20
N GLU A 115 6.77 -0.87 -12.02
CA GLU A 115 7.15 -2.21 -12.41
C GLU A 115 6.72 -3.23 -11.35
N LEU A 116 6.01 -4.28 -11.79
CA LEU A 116 5.66 -5.45 -10.97
C LEU A 116 6.43 -6.66 -11.48
N SER A 117 7.18 -7.30 -10.61
CA SER A 117 7.92 -8.53 -10.90
C SER A 117 7.49 -9.65 -9.95
N TRP A 118 7.50 -10.88 -10.44
CA TRP A 118 7.19 -12.08 -9.67
C TRP A 118 8.36 -13.06 -9.70
N GLU A 119 8.68 -13.63 -8.55
CA GLU A 119 9.61 -14.75 -8.46
C GLU A 119 8.94 -16.07 -8.89
N GLY A 120 9.72 -17.14 -9.01
CA GLY A 120 9.21 -18.48 -9.26
C GLY A 120 8.37 -19.02 -8.10
N LEU A 121 7.43 -19.90 -8.42
CA LEU A 121 6.67 -20.65 -7.42
C LEU A 121 7.60 -21.58 -6.66
N SER A 122 7.53 -21.61 -5.33
CA SER A 122 8.33 -22.46 -4.47
C SER A 122 7.48 -23.10 -3.37
N TRP A 123 7.97 -24.20 -2.82
CA TRP A 123 7.39 -24.83 -1.64
C TRP A 123 8.11 -24.36 -0.37
N GLU A 124 7.37 -23.83 0.58
CA GLU A 124 7.91 -23.38 1.86
C GLU A 124 7.58 -24.40 2.96
N ARG A 125 8.64 -25.02 3.52
CA ARG A 125 8.46 -26.07 4.54
C ARG A 125 7.91 -25.54 5.86
N GLY A 126 8.25 -24.30 6.23
CA GLY A 126 7.85 -23.69 7.49
C GLY A 126 6.36 -23.51 7.62
N THR A 127 5.69 -23.12 6.56
CA THR A 127 4.24 -22.89 6.49
C THR A 127 3.49 -24.02 5.80
N GLU A 128 4.21 -25.04 5.26
CA GLU A 128 3.63 -26.15 4.49
C GLU A 128 2.69 -25.63 3.37
N SER A 129 3.19 -24.68 2.59
CA SER A 129 2.43 -24.05 1.52
C SER A 129 3.30 -23.73 0.31
N PHE A 130 2.65 -23.60 -0.84
CA PHE A 130 3.27 -22.97 -2.00
C PHE A 130 3.37 -21.45 -1.78
N LEU A 131 4.49 -20.89 -2.16
CA LEU A 131 4.80 -19.47 -2.00
C LEU A 131 5.25 -18.87 -3.33
N ARG A 132 4.74 -17.69 -3.65
CA ARG A 132 5.27 -16.85 -4.70
C ARG A 132 5.39 -15.40 -4.20
N ARG A 133 6.53 -14.79 -4.47
CA ARG A 133 6.83 -13.41 -4.07
C ARG A 133 6.72 -12.48 -5.24
N GLY A 134 5.97 -11.38 -5.04
CA GLY A 134 5.89 -10.27 -5.98
C GLY A 134 6.52 -9.01 -5.38
N ARG A 135 7.10 -8.18 -6.23
CA ARG A 135 7.67 -6.87 -5.86
C ARG A 135 7.10 -5.82 -6.79
N LEU A 136 6.43 -4.84 -6.22
CA LEU A 136 5.90 -3.69 -6.92
C LEU A 136 6.74 -2.45 -6.60
N GLN A 137 7.35 -1.87 -7.61
CA GLN A 137 7.89 -0.51 -7.52
C GLN A 137 6.73 0.47 -7.71
N CYS A 138 6.56 1.40 -6.81
CA CYS A 138 5.49 2.38 -6.92
C CYS A 138 5.89 3.73 -6.31
N ARG A 139 5.09 4.73 -6.61
CA ARG A 139 5.21 6.07 -6.06
C ARG A 139 3.98 6.40 -5.23
N ALA A 140 4.18 6.72 -3.96
CA ALA A 140 3.11 7.12 -3.06
C ALA A 140 3.14 8.64 -2.84
N CYS A 141 1.98 9.29 -3.01
CA CYS A 141 1.80 10.73 -2.86
C CYS A 141 0.91 11.01 -1.65
N PHE A 142 1.42 11.84 -0.76
CA PHE A 142 0.75 12.29 0.45
C PHE A 142 0.45 13.77 0.37
N GLN A 143 -0.62 14.18 1.02
CA GLN A 143 -1.01 15.57 1.14
C GLN A 143 -1.33 15.91 2.59
N ALA A 144 -0.99 17.12 3.00
CA ALA A 144 -1.39 17.70 4.27
C ALA A 144 -1.87 19.13 4.05
N GLN A 145 -2.90 19.53 4.79
CA GLN A 145 -3.36 20.91 4.84
C GLN A 145 -3.03 21.48 6.21
N THR A 146 -2.65 22.76 6.26
CA THR A 146 -2.53 23.45 7.54
C THR A 146 -3.90 23.51 8.20
N ALA A 147 -4.02 23.01 9.41
CA ALA A 147 -5.12 23.37 10.30
C ALA A 147 -4.77 24.71 10.94
N ASP A 148 -5.79 25.54 11.21
CA ASP A 148 -5.63 26.92 11.73
C ASP A 148 -4.34 27.23 12.50
N GLU A 149 -3.86 28.45 12.44
CA GLU A 149 -2.61 29.13 12.85
C GLU A 149 -1.67 28.49 13.91
N SER A 150 -2.02 27.34 14.49
CA SER A 150 -1.27 26.69 15.59
C SER A 150 -0.70 25.31 15.29
N ALA A 151 -0.84 24.77 14.09
CA ALA A 151 -0.37 23.40 13.79
C ALA A 151 1.15 23.36 13.59
N VAL A 152 1.87 22.95 14.63
CA VAL A 152 3.32 22.72 14.62
C VAL A 152 3.71 21.51 13.76
N PHE A 153 2.77 20.54 13.52
CA PHE A 153 3.02 19.34 12.76
C PHE A 153 1.96 19.12 11.67
N LEU A 154 2.43 18.87 10.46
CA LEU A 154 1.58 18.49 9.33
C LEU A 154 1.27 17.01 9.38
N ASP A 155 0.00 16.67 9.32
CA ASP A 155 -0.47 15.28 9.22
C ASP A 155 -0.62 14.90 7.75
N PHE A 156 0.34 14.13 7.23
CA PHE A 156 0.33 13.67 5.86
C PHE A 156 -0.56 12.44 5.69
N ILE A 157 -1.53 12.56 4.79
CA ILE A 157 -2.47 11.49 4.45
C ILE A 157 -2.22 11.05 3.01
N LEU A 158 -2.24 9.74 2.79
CA LEU A 158 -2.12 9.15 1.46
C LEU A 158 -3.28 9.63 0.59
N LYS A 159 -2.96 10.20 -0.58
CA LYS A 159 -3.95 10.71 -1.50
C LYS A 159 -4.88 9.60 -1.99
N GLY A 160 -6.19 9.81 -1.89
CA GLY A 160 -7.21 8.86 -2.32
C GLY A 160 -7.47 7.72 -1.33
N ALA A 161 -6.81 7.69 -0.16
CA ALA A 161 -7.21 6.79 0.91
C ALA A 161 -8.52 7.28 1.55
N VAL A 162 -9.46 6.36 1.72
CA VAL A 162 -10.70 6.66 2.45
C VAL A 162 -10.35 6.69 3.93
N THR A 163 -10.43 7.86 4.55
CA THR A 163 -10.39 8.01 6.01
C THR A 163 -11.74 7.57 6.57
N THR A 164 -11.78 6.44 7.22
CA THR A 164 -12.89 6.05 8.11
C THR A 164 -12.76 6.75 9.45
#